data_8b18f2b11ad339875d10f0dea622aafc
#
_entry.id   8b18f2b11ad339875d10f0dea622aafc
#
_cell.length_a   1.000
_cell.length_b   1.000
_cell.length_c   1.000
_cell.angle_alpha   90.00
_cell.angle_beta   90.00
_cell.angle_gamma   90.00
#
_symmetry.space_group_name_H-M   'P 1'
#
loop_
_entity.id
_entity.type
_entity.pdbx_description
1 polymer ?
#
loop_
_entity_poly.entity_id
_entity_poly.type
_entity_poly.pdbx_seq_one_letter_code
_entity_poly.pdbx_strand_id
1 'polypeptide(L)'
;MLNESIKVFEKEKIILIKIDSTVEGNLARGKVGKKQLDNIDEELASIKNLKDYTMVAMLHHHLFPITRDEFLKQRWREKMFVGKIMDSSKALVDSQDLIEWFRKHQIQYVLHGHKHLPFFTNHDGMYVIAAGSSCGSGAKESDSRYLSYNVLKYDHRYKRFKYCFIIYDDMTLQDRQRIIVNMF
;
A
#
# COMPACT_ATOMS: atom_id res chain seq x y z
N MET A 1 -1.36 25.59 8.51
CA MET A 1 -0.62 24.92 7.42
C MET A 1 -1.60 23.98 6.77
N LEU A 2 -1.99 24.21 5.52
CA LEU A 2 -2.76 23.25 4.73
C LEU A 2 -1.85 22.02 4.58
N ASN A 3 -2.27 20.89 5.11
CA ASN A 3 -1.58 19.62 4.85
C ASN A 3 -1.77 19.31 3.37
N GLU A 4 -0.76 19.58 2.56
CA GLU A 4 -0.76 19.22 1.14
C GLU A 4 -0.99 17.72 1.01
N SER A 5 -2.05 17.36 0.31
CA SER A 5 -2.38 15.95 0.02
C SER A 5 -1.47 15.38 -1.05
N ILE A 6 -0.82 16.24 -1.83
CA ILE A 6 -0.01 15.86 -2.98
C ILE A 6 1.44 16.32 -2.77
N LYS A 7 2.37 15.43 -3.11
CA LYS A 7 3.80 15.76 -3.23
C LYS A 7 4.29 15.40 -4.62
N VAL A 8 4.80 16.40 -5.34
CA VAL A 8 5.32 16.24 -6.70
C VAL A 8 6.83 16.10 -6.66
N PHE A 9 7.34 15.07 -7.33
CA PHE A 9 8.76 14.84 -7.58
C PHE A 9 9.00 15.08 -9.08
N GLU A 10 9.33 16.34 -9.41
CA GLU A 10 9.43 16.83 -10.79
C GLU A 10 10.49 16.08 -11.61
N LYS A 11 11.63 15.81 -10.99
CA LYS A 11 12.75 15.13 -11.64
C LYS A 11 12.44 13.67 -11.95
N GLU A 12 11.81 13.00 -11.00
CA GLU A 12 11.45 11.58 -11.08
C GLU A 12 10.17 11.36 -11.86
N LYS A 13 9.39 12.42 -12.10
CA LYS A 13 8.04 12.35 -12.68
C LYS A 13 7.12 11.43 -11.88
N ILE A 14 7.15 11.59 -10.57
CA ILE A 14 6.30 10.86 -9.62
C ILE A 14 5.42 11.87 -8.86
N ILE A 15 4.15 11.53 -8.69
CA ILE A 15 3.23 12.20 -7.78
C ILE A 15 2.86 11.23 -6.67
N LEU A 16 3.09 11.64 -5.44
CA LEU A 16 2.67 10.93 -4.25
C LEU A 16 1.41 11.57 -3.68
N ILE A 17 0.32 10.81 -3.62
CA ILE A 17 -0.98 11.24 -3.12
C ILE A 17 -1.17 10.65 -1.73
N LYS A 18 -1.25 11.50 -0.72
CA LYS A 18 -1.53 11.09 0.67
C LYS A 18 -3.03 11.12 0.90
N ILE A 19 -3.61 9.98 1.25
CA ILE A 19 -5.03 9.82 1.54
C ILE A 19 -5.17 9.46 3.01
N ASP A 20 -5.82 10.32 3.77
CA ASP A 20 -6.12 10.02 5.17
C ASP A 20 -7.41 9.21 5.26
N SER A 21 -7.25 7.93 5.50
CA SER A 21 -8.36 7.00 5.67
C SER A 21 -8.85 6.87 7.13
N THR A 22 -8.38 7.76 8.02
CA THR A 22 -8.73 7.74 9.44
C THR A 22 -9.70 8.85 9.85
N VAL A 23 -9.86 9.89 9.03
CA VAL A 23 -10.60 11.11 9.36
C VAL A 23 -12.10 10.89 9.61
N GLU A 24 -12.76 10.15 8.72
CA GLU A 24 -14.20 9.87 8.83
C GLU A 24 -14.51 8.48 9.41
N GLY A 25 -13.46 7.71 9.70
CA GLY A 25 -13.56 6.36 10.24
C GLY A 25 -13.15 6.29 11.71
N ASN A 26 -12.81 5.10 12.12
CA ASN A 26 -12.10 4.85 13.37
C ASN A 26 -10.83 4.03 13.08
N LEU A 27 -9.98 3.82 14.08
CA LEU A 27 -8.73 3.07 13.92
C LEU A 27 -8.90 1.64 13.36
N ALA A 28 -10.11 1.07 13.43
CA ALA A 28 -10.41 -0.26 12.96
C ALA A 28 -11.13 -0.28 11.61
N ARG A 29 -11.88 0.78 11.27
CA ARG A 29 -12.63 0.92 10.02
C ARG A 29 -12.34 2.27 9.41
N GLY A 30 -11.55 2.29 8.36
CA GLY A 30 -11.23 3.51 7.63
C GLY A 30 -12.37 4.00 6.75
N LYS A 31 -12.41 5.30 6.54
CA LYS A 31 -13.24 5.96 5.53
C LYS A 31 -12.52 7.20 5.03
N VAL A 32 -12.49 7.39 3.71
CA VAL A 32 -11.83 8.53 3.07
C VAL A 32 -12.79 9.71 2.92
N GLY A 33 -13.99 9.42 2.45
CA GLY A 33 -15.02 10.42 2.20
C GLY A 33 -14.80 11.23 0.92
N LYS A 34 -15.93 11.63 0.32
CA LYS A 34 -15.94 12.35 -0.96
C LYS A 34 -15.23 13.70 -0.89
N LYS A 35 -15.41 14.45 0.19
CA LYS A 35 -14.81 15.79 0.34
C LYS A 35 -13.27 15.76 0.21
N GLN A 36 -12.63 14.74 0.76
CA GLN A 36 -11.18 14.61 0.64
C GLN A 36 -10.78 14.34 -0.81
N LEU A 37 -11.50 13.48 -1.52
CA LEU A 37 -11.22 13.18 -2.92
C LEU A 37 -11.44 14.39 -3.82
N ASP A 38 -12.50 15.17 -3.59
CA ASP A 38 -12.78 16.41 -4.33
C ASP A 38 -11.62 17.42 -4.13
N ASN A 39 -11.10 17.58 -2.91
CA ASN A 39 -9.95 18.47 -2.64
C ASN A 39 -8.69 17.97 -3.38
N ILE A 40 -8.45 16.67 -3.41
CA ILE A 40 -7.31 16.09 -4.14
C ILE A 40 -7.49 16.29 -5.66
N ASP A 41 -8.72 16.19 -6.18
CA ASP A 41 -9.02 16.49 -7.59
C ASP A 41 -8.66 17.93 -7.94
N GLU A 42 -8.96 18.90 -7.07
CA GLU A 42 -8.58 20.32 -7.26
C GLU A 42 -7.06 20.50 -7.27
N GLU A 43 -6.35 19.85 -6.33
CA GLU A 43 -4.88 19.90 -6.29
C GLU A 43 -4.27 19.29 -7.58
N LEU A 44 -4.77 18.11 -8.04
CA LEU A 44 -4.31 17.44 -9.25
C LEU A 44 -4.56 18.29 -10.51
N ALA A 45 -5.71 18.96 -10.59
CA ALA A 45 -6.06 19.83 -11.71
C ALA A 45 -5.09 21.01 -11.89
N SER A 46 -4.41 21.41 -10.82
CA SER A 46 -3.41 22.49 -10.87
C SER A 46 -2.07 22.05 -11.49
N ILE A 47 -1.82 20.75 -11.61
CA ILE A 47 -0.54 20.21 -12.08
C ILE A 47 -0.52 20.15 -13.61
N LYS A 48 0.43 20.85 -14.21
CA LYS A 48 0.63 20.83 -15.66
C LYS A 48 1.16 19.47 -16.13
N ASN A 49 0.64 19.00 -17.26
CA ASN A 49 1.08 17.74 -17.87
C ASN A 49 0.98 16.52 -16.95
N LEU A 50 -0.10 16.42 -16.19
CA LEU A 50 -0.34 15.36 -15.21
C LEU A 50 -0.09 13.94 -15.75
N LYS A 51 -0.40 13.71 -17.03
CA LYS A 51 -0.17 12.45 -17.76
C LYS A 51 1.30 12.01 -17.86
N ASP A 52 2.23 12.93 -17.62
CA ASP A 52 3.67 12.62 -17.65
C ASP A 52 4.17 12.00 -16.35
N TYR A 53 3.34 11.98 -15.32
CA TYR A 53 3.70 11.50 -13.99
C TYR A 53 3.15 10.10 -13.71
N THR A 54 3.93 9.32 -12.98
CA THR A 54 3.46 8.11 -12.33
C THR A 54 2.84 8.48 -11.00
N MET A 55 1.56 8.19 -10.81
CA MET A 55 0.85 8.48 -9.58
C MET A 55 0.89 7.30 -8.61
N VAL A 56 1.19 7.59 -7.35
CA VAL A 56 1.27 6.64 -6.24
C VAL A 56 0.36 7.11 -5.12
N ALA A 57 -0.66 6.35 -4.79
CA ALA A 57 -1.50 6.63 -3.64
C ALA A 57 -0.95 5.96 -2.38
N MET A 58 -1.02 6.66 -1.26
CA MET A 58 -0.65 6.15 0.06
C MET A 58 -1.80 6.36 1.04
N LEU A 59 -2.20 5.29 1.73
CA LEU A 59 -3.23 5.34 2.77
C LEU A 59 -2.91 4.35 3.91
N HIS A 60 -3.63 4.46 5.03
CA HIS A 60 -3.41 3.55 6.15
C HIS A 60 -4.17 2.22 5.97
N HIS A 61 -5.47 2.28 5.69
CA HIS A 61 -6.33 1.10 5.61
C HIS A 61 -6.20 0.39 4.26
N HIS A 62 -6.41 -0.92 4.26
CA HIS A 62 -6.37 -1.72 3.03
C HIS A 62 -7.65 -1.57 2.20
N LEU A 63 -7.49 -1.57 0.88
CA LEU A 63 -8.58 -1.45 -0.11
C LEU A 63 -9.35 -2.75 -0.27
N PHE A 64 -8.62 -3.85 -0.36
CA PHE A 64 -9.17 -5.17 -0.64
C PHE A 64 -9.06 -6.06 0.59
N PRO A 65 -10.06 -6.90 0.87
CA PRO A 65 -9.93 -7.93 1.88
C PRO A 65 -8.72 -8.81 1.57
N ILE A 66 -7.83 -8.99 2.52
CA ILE A 66 -6.73 -9.95 2.40
C ILE A 66 -7.27 -11.30 2.85
N THR A 67 -7.61 -12.16 1.90
CA THR A 67 -8.07 -13.50 2.21
C THR A 67 -6.91 -14.41 2.59
N ARG A 68 -7.19 -15.42 3.42
CA ARG A 68 -6.20 -16.45 3.78
C ARG A 68 -5.62 -17.14 2.56
N ASP A 69 -6.47 -17.44 1.56
CA ASP A 69 -6.05 -18.15 0.36
C ASP A 69 -5.14 -17.32 -0.54
N GLU A 70 -5.42 -16.03 -0.70
CA GLU A 70 -4.52 -15.12 -1.43
C GLU A 70 -3.19 -14.95 -0.71
N PHE A 71 -3.25 -14.90 0.61
CA PHE A 71 -2.04 -14.86 1.43
C PHE A 71 -1.24 -16.16 1.31
N LEU A 72 -1.80 -17.31 1.37
CA LEU A 72 -1.10 -18.60 1.28
C LEU A 72 -0.56 -18.91 -0.12
N LYS A 73 -1.16 -18.37 -1.19
CA LYS A 73 -0.67 -18.51 -2.57
C LYS A 73 0.71 -17.87 -2.80
N GLN A 74 1.16 -16.98 -1.94
CA GLN A 74 2.49 -16.40 -2.05
C GLN A 74 3.51 -17.30 -1.34
N ARG A 75 4.26 -18.10 -2.11
CA ARG A 75 5.18 -19.19 -1.68
C ARG A 75 6.11 -18.90 -0.49
N TRP A 76 6.49 -17.64 -0.31
CA TRP A 76 7.42 -17.23 0.76
C TRP A 76 6.79 -17.16 2.15
N ARG A 77 5.48 -17.32 2.23
CA ARG A 77 4.69 -17.15 3.45
C ARG A 77 4.62 -18.38 4.32
N GLU A 78 4.89 -19.54 3.75
CA GLU A 78 4.99 -20.78 4.52
C GLU A 78 6.03 -20.68 5.63
N LYS A 79 7.02 -19.78 5.46
CA LYS A 79 8.09 -19.52 6.43
C LYS A 79 7.77 -18.41 7.44
N MET A 80 6.82 -17.53 7.14
CA MET A 80 6.60 -16.30 7.92
C MET A 80 5.44 -16.35 8.89
N PHE A 81 4.59 -17.38 8.83
CA PHE A 81 3.34 -17.20 9.51
C PHE A 81 2.56 -18.38 9.97
N VAL A 82 2.06 -18.28 11.16
CA VAL A 82 0.84 -18.95 11.61
C VAL A 82 0.06 -18.03 12.55
N GLY A 83 -0.85 -17.24 12.04
CA GLY A 83 -1.80 -16.47 12.82
C GLY A 83 -3.11 -16.35 12.05
N LYS A 84 -4.21 -16.15 12.72
CA LYS A 84 -5.52 -15.96 12.10
C LYS A 84 -5.53 -14.69 11.25
N ILE A 85 -5.43 -14.83 9.93
CA ILE A 85 -5.85 -13.78 9.02
C ILE A 85 -7.37 -13.86 8.94
N MET A 86 -8.02 -13.23 9.87
CA MET A 86 -9.45 -12.99 9.78
C MET A 86 -9.63 -11.50 9.65
N ASP A 87 -9.97 -11.04 8.44
CA ASP A 87 -10.63 -9.77 8.38
C ASP A 87 -11.20 -9.39 7.01
N SER A 88 -12.36 -9.89 6.69
CA SER A 88 -13.26 -9.27 5.71
C SER A 88 -13.97 -8.02 6.29
N SER A 89 -13.92 -7.82 7.60
CA SER A 89 -14.73 -6.82 8.31
C SER A 89 -14.05 -5.48 8.56
N LYS A 90 -12.75 -5.36 8.32
CA LYS A 90 -11.96 -4.15 8.61
C LYS A 90 -11.40 -3.47 7.35
N ALA A 91 -11.99 -3.75 6.19
CA ALA A 91 -11.70 -3.02 4.98
C ALA A 91 -12.20 -1.57 5.08
N LEU A 92 -11.67 -0.72 4.24
CA LEU A 92 -12.13 0.65 4.07
C LEU A 92 -13.62 0.65 3.70
N VAL A 93 -14.44 1.44 4.40
CA VAL A 93 -15.92 1.45 4.24
C VAL A 93 -16.32 1.87 2.82
N ASP A 94 -15.63 2.86 2.27
CA ASP A 94 -15.85 3.42 0.93
C ASP A 94 -14.79 2.93 -0.08
N SER A 95 -14.32 1.70 0.08
CA SER A 95 -13.28 1.13 -0.77
C SER A 95 -13.66 1.10 -2.25
N GLN A 96 -14.94 0.83 -2.57
CA GLN A 96 -15.39 0.77 -3.95
C GLN A 96 -15.32 2.16 -4.62
N ASP A 97 -15.82 3.20 -3.94
CA ASP A 97 -15.75 4.58 -4.44
C ASP A 97 -14.29 5.01 -4.66
N LEU A 98 -13.41 4.64 -3.74
CA LEU A 98 -11.99 4.95 -3.84
C LEU A 98 -11.31 4.18 -4.99
N ILE A 99 -11.67 2.92 -5.23
CA ILE A 99 -11.17 2.13 -6.36
C ILE A 99 -11.60 2.76 -7.69
N GLU A 100 -12.86 3.20 -7.79
CA GLU A 100 -13.36 3.88 -8.97
C GLU A 100 -12.63 5.22 -9.21
N TRP A 101 -12.38 5.97 -8.14
CA TRP A 101 -11.58 7.19 -8.19
C TRP A 101 -10.14 6.91 -8.66
N PHE A 102 -9.49 5.84 -8.15
CA PHE A 102 -8.17 5.42 -8.62
C PHE A 102 -8.15 5.08 -10.10
N ARG A 103 -9.16 4.36 -10.59
CA ARG A 103 -9.28 4.03 -12.01
C ARG A 103 -9.47 5.28 -12.87
N LYS A 104 -10.34 6.19 -12.46
CA LYS A 104 -10.57 7.49 -13.14
C LYS A 104 -9.26 8.26 -13.32
N HIS A 105 -8.41 8.28 -12.31
CA HIS A 105 -7.12 8.97 -12.31
C HIS A 105 -5.95 8.13 -12.81
N GLN A 106 -6.18 6.90 -13.25
CA GLN A 106 -5.15 5.97 -13.71
C GLN A 106 -4.04 5.72 -12.67
N ILE A 107 -4.41 5.70 -11.40
CA ILE A 107 -3.49 5.40 -10.30
C ILE A 107 -3.19 3.90 -10.30
N GLN A 108 -1.94 3.54 -10.62
CA GLN A 108 -1.51 2.16 -10.76
C GLN A 108 -0.85 1.59 -9.50
N TYR A 109 -0.42 2.44 -8.58
CA TYR A 109 0.32 2.02 -7.39
C TYR A 109 -0.36 2.51 -6.13
N VAL A 110 -0.73 1.58 -5.26
CA VAL A 110 -1.37 1.87 -3.98
C VAL A 110 -0.58 1.24 -2.85
N LEU A 111 -0.08 2.09 -1.96
CA LEU A 111 0.69 1.69 -0.79
C LEU A 111 -0.19 1.81 0.45
N HIS A 112 -0.21 0.78 1.28
CA HIS A 112 -0.96 0.83 2.53
C HIS A 112 -0.29 0.06 3.68
N GLY A 113 -0.78 0.25 4.90
CA GLY A 113 -0.30 -0.42 6.11
C GLY A 113 -1.39 -1.23 6.81
N HIS A 114 -1.67 -0.89 8.06
CA HIS A 114 -2.73 -1.36 8.95
C HIS A 114 -2.60 -2.80 9.44
N LYS A 115 -2.36 -3.75 8.56
CA LYS A 115 -2.32 -5.18 8.94
C LYS A 115 -0.97 -5.63 9.48
N HIS A 116 0.05 -4.79 9.39
CA HIS A 116 1.43 -5.12 9.76
C HIS A 116 1.99 -6.37 9.06
N LEU A 117 1.43 -6.71 7.93
CA LEU A 117 1.83 -7.84 7.09
C LEU A 117 2.25 -7.34 5.73
N PRO A 118 3.45 -7.66 5.25
CA PRO A 118 3.86 -7.33 3.89
C PRO A 118 3.03 -8.16 2.92
N PHE A 119 2.43 -7.47 1.96
CA PHE A 119 1.56 -8.11 0.97
C PHE A 119 1.68 -7.39 -0.36
N PHE A 120 1.61 -8.15 -1.44
CA PHE A 120 1.62 -7.63 -2.79
C PHE A 120 0.52 -8.33 -3.59
N THR A 121 -0.26 -7.56 -4.31
CA THR A 121 -1.25 -8.10 -5.25
C THR A 121 -1.41 -7.16 -6.44
N ASN A 122 -1.94 -7.71 -7.53
CA ASN A 122 -2.31 -6.94 -8.71
C ASN A 122 -3.79 -7.18 -8.99
N HIS A 123 -4.57 -6.12 -8.97
CA HIS A 123 -5.99 -6.13 -9.32
C HIS A 123 -6.17 -5.30 -10.59
N ASP A 124 -6.33 -5.98 -11.74
CA ASP A 124 -6.60 -5.35 -13.02
C ASP A 124 -5.61 -4.23 -13.38
N GLY A 125 -4.32 -4.44 -13.16
CA GLY A 125 -3.27 -3.47 -13.42
C GLY A 125 -2.99 -2.48 -12.27
N MET A 126 -3.74 -2.53 -11.19
CA MET A 126 -3.48 -1.79 -9.97
C MET A 126 -2.62 -2.63 -9.02
N TYR A 127 -1.39 -2.19 -8.77
CA TYR A 127 -0.46 -2.82 -7.85
C TYR A 127 -0.72 -2.34 -6.43
N VAL A 128 -1.21 -3.23 -5.58
CA VAL A 128 -1.49 -2.94 -4.17
C VAL A 128 -0.40 -3.57 -3.30
N ILE A 129 0.27 -2.72 -2.53
CA ILE A 129 1.48 -3.07 -1.80
C ILE A 129 1.29 -2.72 -0.33
N ALA A 130 1.15 -3.74 0.50
CA ALA A 130 1.06 -3.57 1.94
C ALA A 130 2.43 -3.55 2.59
N ALA A 131 2.66 -2.60 3.47
CA ALA A 131 3.83 -2.57 4.33
C ALA A 131 3.64 -3.52 5.53
N GLY A 132 4.72 -4.16 5.93
CA GLY A 132 4.79 -4.84 7.22
C GLY A 132 4.99 -3.87 8.37
N SER A 133 5.39 -4.37 9.52
CA SER A 133 5.73 -3.56 10.69
C SER A 133 7.24 -3.47 10.87
N SER A 134 7.77 -2.25 10.88
CA SER A 134 9.17 -1.99 11.24
C SER A 134 9.40 -1.95 12.77
N CYS A 135 8.33 -1.97 13.55
CA CYS A 135 8.38 -1.90 15.02
C CYS A 135 8.06 -3.24 15.71
N GLY A 136 7.80 -4.29 14.93
CA GLY A 136 7.60 -5.63 15.47
C GLY A 136 6.31 -5.83 16.25
N SER A 137 5.21 -5.16 15.88
CA SER A 137 3.90 -5.54 16.42
C SER A 137 3.47 -6.85 15.79
N GLY A 138 4.03 -7.95 16.29
CA GLY A 138 3.68 -9.29 15.85
C GLY A 138 2.28 -9.67 16.32
N ALA A 139 1.64 -10.54 15.56
CA ALA A 139 0.50 -11.29 16.08
C ALA A 139 0.92 -11.97 17.40
N LYS A 140 0.12 -11.79 18.45
CA LYS A 140 0.40 -12.28 19.80
C LYS A 140 0.58 -13.81 19.91
N GLU A 141 0.46 -14.55 18.83
CA GLU A 141 0.38 -16.00 18.78
C GLU A 141 1.58 -16.70 18.09
N SER A 142 2.56 -15.95 17.61
CA SER A 142 3.79 -16.56 17.10
C SER A 142 5.01 -16.05 17.85
N ASP A 143 5.89 -16.96 18.25
CA ASP A 143 7.18 -16.63 18.88
C ASP A 143 8.15 -15.93 17.91
N SER A 144 7.79 -15.85 16.63
CA SER A 144 8.59 -15.19 15.59
C SER A 144 8.15 -13.73 15.43
N ARG A 145 9.04 -12.81 15.75
CA ARG A 145 8.86 -11.37 15.55
C ARG A 145 9.58 -10.93 14.30
N TYR A 146 8.83 -10.71 13.23
CA TYR A 146 9.39 -10.19 11.98
C TYR A 146 9.24 -8.67 11.92
N LEU A 147 10.37 -8.01 11.68
CA LEU A 147 10.39 -6.62 11.23
C LEU A 147 10.40 -6.62 9.71
N SER A 148 9.58 -5.80 9.08
CA SER A 148 9.59 -5.74 7.61
C SER A 148 9.31 -4.35 7.08
N TYR A 149 9.92 -4.07 5.92
CA TYR A 149 9.67 -2.87 5.13
C TYR A 149 9.81 -3.18 3.64
N ASN A 150 9.23 -2.33 2.80
CA ASN A 150 9.29 -2.47 1.37
C ASN A 150 10.21 -1.43 0.75
N VAL A 151 10.95 -1.82 -0.28
CA VAL A 151 11.73 -0.92 -1.13
C VAL A 151 11.25 -1.06 -2.57
N LEU A 152 10.77 0.02 -3.15
CA LEU A 152 10.29 0.06 -4.53
C LEU A 152 11.37 0.63 -5.44
N LYS A 153 11.71 -0.10 -6.50
CA LYS A 153 12.68 0.36 -7.50
C LYS A 153 11.95 0.91 -8.72
N TYR A 154 12.07 2.22 -8.94
CA TYR A 154 11.51 2.91 -10.08
C TYR A 154 12.43 2.84 -11.29
N ASP A 155 11.85 2.62 -12.48
CA ASP A 155 12.55 2.68 -13.77
C ASP A 155 12.13 3.95 -14.53
N HIS A 156 13.03 4.92 -14.63
CA HIS A 156 12.78 6.20 -15.27
C HIS A 156 12.50 6.10 -16.79
N ARG A 157 13.04 5.06 -17.47
CA ARG A 157 12.83 4.90 -18.91
C ARG A 157 11.39 4.56 -19.23
N TYR A 158 10.81 3.72 -18.39
CA TYR A 158 9.45 3.21 -18.58
C TYR A 158 8.43 3.91 -17.68
N LYS A 159 8.87 4.87 -16.86
CA LYS A 159 8.03 5.61 -15.90
C LYS A 159 7.18 4.67 -15.03
N ARG A 160 7.78 3.61 -14.49
CA ARG A 160 7.08 2.60 -13.68
C ARG A 160 7.99 1.96 -12.64
N PHE A 161 7.39 1.43 -11.59
CA PHE A 161 8.14 0.61 -10.64
C PHE A 161 8.41 -0.76 -11.24
N LYS A 162 9.66 -1.20 -11.16
CA LYS A 162 10.13 -2.46 -11.74
C LYS A 162 10.10 -3.59 -10.74
N TYR A 163 10.51 -3.30 -9.51
CA TYR A 163 10.59 -4.28 -8.45
C TYR A 163 10.05 -3.72 -7.14
N CYS A 164 9.39 -4.58 -6.38
CA CYS A 164 9.15 -4.40 -4.96
C CYS A 164 10.03 -5.40 -4.20
N PHE A 165 10.91 -4.90 -3.34
CA PHE A 165 11.70 -5.73 -2.45
C PHE A 165 11.03 -5.70 -1.08
N ILE A 166 10.54 -6.84 -0.63
CA ILE A 166 10.07 -7.01 0.74
C ILE A 166 11.27 -7.49 1.56
N ILE A 167 11.71 -6.65 2.46
CA ILE A 167 12.84 -6.95 3.35
C ILE A 167 12.28 -7.24 4.72
N TYR A 168 12.67 -8.36 5.30
CA TYR A 168 12.27 -8.73 6.65
C TYR A 168 13.43 -9.29 7.44
N ASP A 169 13.44 -8.97 8.72
CA ASP A 169 14.41 -9.48 9.70
C ASP A 169 13.69 -10.45 10.63
N ASP A 170 14.19 -11.65 10.70
CA ASP A 170 13.79 -12.61 11.72
C ASP A 170 14.58 -12.31 13.00
N MET A 171 13.87 -11.73 13.97
CA MET A 171 14.48 -11.34 15.24
C MET A 171 14.92 -12.53 16.10
N THR A 172 14.42 -13.72 15.80
CA THR A 172 14.77 -14.95 16.54
C THR A 172 16.01 -15.62 15.96
N LEU A 173 16.20 -15.54 14.66
CA LEU A 173 17.32 -16.17 13.95
C LEU A 173 18.46 -15.19 13.64
N GLN A 174 18.28 -13.92 13.93
CA GLN A 174 19.22 -12.83 13.55
C GLN A 174 19.55 -12.84 12.05
N ASP A 175 18.59 -13.27 11.24
CA ASP A 175 18.71 -13.40 9.78
C ASP A 175 17.90 -12.33 9.07
N ARG A 176 18.48 -11.73 8.04
CA ARG A 176 17.81 -10.76 7.17
C ARG A 176 17.56 -11.39 5.81
N GLN A 177 16.30 -11.47 5.46
CA GLN A 177 15.87 -12.01 4.18
C GLN A 177 15.27 -10.93 3.27
N ARG A 178 15.35 -11.18 1.98
CA ARG A 178 14.81 -10.30 0.95
C ARG A 178 14.02 -11.10 -0.07
N ILE A 179 12.78 -10.68 -0.28
CA ILE A 179 11.92 -11.22 -1.31
C ILE A 179 11.80 -10.19 -2.43
N ILE A 180 11.97 -10.65 -3.65
CA ILE A 180 11.86 -9.81 -4.84
C ILE A 180 10.54 -10.14 -5.51
N VAL A 181 9.68 -9.13 -5.64
CA VAL A 181 8.45 -9.19 -6.41
C VAL A 181 8.70 -8.43 -7.72
N ASN A 182 8.62 -9.16 -8.84
CA ASN A 182 8.65 -8.53 -10.16
C ASN A 182 7.26 -7.93 -10.43
N MET A 183 7.23 -6.66 -10.85
CA MET A 183 6.00 -5.90 -11.11
C MET A 183 5.66 -5.81 -12.60
N PHE A 184 6.06 -6.81 -13.39
CA PHE A 184 5.73 -6.94 -14.83
C PHE A 184 5.10 -8.28 -15.12
#